data_03193ec3aa70f86ec7ab8429315fb37d
#
_entry.id   03193ec3aa70f86ec7ab8429315fb37d
#
_cell.length_a   1.000
_cell.length_b   1.000
_cell.length_c   1.000
_cell.angle_alpha   90.00
_cell.angle_beta   90.00
_cell.angle_gamma   90.00
#
_symmetry.space_group_name_H-M   'P 1'
#
loop_
_entity.id
_entity.type
_entity.pdbx_description
1 polymer ?
#
loop_
_entity_poly.entity_id
_entity_poly.type
_entity_poly.pdbx_seq_one_letter_code
_entity_poly.pdbx_strand_id
1 'polypeptide(L)'
;MKQIYIITGANGHLGSTIIRYLSRGDCLVRGLLLPSENHEDFGNVTYYEGDITDLESMDAIFSGTGGSEVIVIHTAGLVSIEDKITLDLYDVNVNGTKNVISMCRKYRAKRMLYVSSVHAIAEGDGFSIDRVKGGYATTKAVASQAVLDAVSKGLDAVIVLPSGIIGPFDNGRNHLVQLVKRFLEKKLPVITTGGYDLVDVRDVAKGCIAAADRGRNGECYILSNQYITIPDLIELSGELSGTRVPCSISLSYIKAFAPLFEWIGRITHTRPLFTRHSLSVLEEDIRFSHEKATRELGYCPMDIKDSLRDTIDYLLYGEAALIDL
;
A
#
# COMPACT_ATOMS: atom_id res chain seq x y z
N MET A 1 3.76 20.34 -22.83
CA MET A 1 3.11 20.86 -21.59
C MET A 1 3.90 20.34 -20.42
N LYS A 2 4.01 21.11 -19.32
CA LYS A 2 4.69 20.66 -18.12
C LYS A 2 3.82 19.60 -17.42
N GLN A 3 4.39 18.50 -17.00
CA GLN A 3 3.66 17.43 -16.31
C GLN A 3 3.75 17.66 -14.80
N ILE A 4 2.61 17.54 -14.11
CA ILE A 4 2.51 17.66 -12.66
C ILE A 4 1.91 16.37 -12.10
N TYR A 5 2.64 15.72 -11.21
CA TYR A 5 2.11 14.61 -10.41
C TYR A 5 1.62 15.12 -9.06
N ILE A 6 0.39 14.77 -8.70
CA ILE A 6 -0.18 15.02 -7.37
C ILE A 6 -0.28 13.69 -6.66
N ILE A 7 0.42 13.55 -5.53
CA ILE A 7 0.49 12.32 -4.74
C ILE A 7 -0.23 12.55 -3.42
N THR A 8 -1.35 11.87 -3.17
CA THR A 8 -1.97 11.86 -1.85
C THR A 8 -1.39 10.73 -1.02
N GLY A 9 -1.27 10.90 0.29
CA GLY A 9 -0.57 9.95 1.15
C GLY A 9 0.95 9.99 0.93
N ALA A 10 1.48 11.17 0.68
CA ALA A 10 2.87 11.42 0.30
C ALA A 10 3.91 10.91 1.33
N ASN A 11 3.55 10.85 2.61
CA ASN A 11 4.40 10.30 3.67
C ASN A 11 4.13 8.81 3.97
N GLY A 12 3.25 8.14 3.21
CA GLY A 12 3.04 6.70 3.31
C GLY A 12 4.19 5.91 2.66
N HIS A 13 4.36 4.63 3.03
CA HIS A 13 5.42 3.77 2.49
C HIS A 13 5.46 3.78 0.94
N LEU A 14 4.32 3.58 0.28
CA LEU A 14 4.25 3.63 -1.18
C LEU A 14 4.31 5.07 -1.73
N GLY A 15 3.61 6.03 -1.12
CA GLY A 15 3.57 7.41 -1.60
C GLY A 15 4.95 8.07 -1.60
N SER A 16 5.70 7.92 -0.50
CA SER A 16 7.07 8.44 -0.41
C SER A 16 8.02 7.76 -1.41
N THR A 17 7.85 6.46 -1.63
CA THR A 17 8.65 5.72 -2.63
C THR A 17 8.34 6.19 -4.05
N ILE A 18 7.07 6.45 -4.40
CA ILE A 18 6.70 7.05 -5.70
C ILE A 18 7.34 8.42 -5.87
N ILE A 19 7.30 9.27 -4.84
CA ILE A 19 7.91 10.60 -4.86
C ILE A 19 9.42 10.49 -5.11
N ARG A 20 10.13 9.57 -4.44
CA ARG A 20 11.58 9.31 -4.68
C ARG A 20 11.89 8.99 -6.14
N TYR A 21 11.06 8.18 -6.80
CA TYR A 21 11.25 7.89 -8.22
C TYR A 21 10.94 9.10 -9.11
N LEU A 22 9.85 9.81 -8.86
CA LEU A 22 9.46 10.97 -9.66
C LEU A 22 10.40 12.18 -9.46
N SER A 23 11.01 12.30 -8.27
CA SER A 23 11.96 13.38 -7.97
C SER A 23 13.25 13.31 -8.79
N ARG A 24 13.57 12.17 -9.39
CA ARG A 24 14.73 11.99 -10.28
C ARG A 24 14.47 12.44 -11.72
N GLY A 25 13.21 12.75 -12.06
CA GLY A 25 12.79 13.16 -13.40
C GLY A 25 12.57 14.67 -13.54
N ASP A 26 12.16 15.10 -14.73
CA ASP A 26 11.93 16.51 -15.06
C ASP A 26 10.48 16.99 -14.77
N CYS A 27 9.64 16.13 -14.17
CA CYS A 27 8.28 16.47 -13.80
C CYS A 27 8.24 17.28 -12.49
N LEU A 28 7.14 18.01 -12.28
CA LEU A 28 6.84 18.60 -10.98
C LEU A 28 6.04 17.61 -10.15
N VAL A 29 6.37 17.50 -8.87
CA VAL A 29 5.66 16.65 -7.94
C VAL A 29 5.06 17.50 -6.82
N ARG A 30 3.79 17.23 -6.49
CA ARG A 30 3.09 17.81 -5.36
C ARG A 30 2.66 16.68 -4.42
N GLY A 31 3.11 16.71 -3.18
CA GLY A 31 2.77 15.74 -2.16
C GLY A 31 1.74 16.30 -1.18
N LEU A 32 0.64 15.56 -0.94
CA LEU A 32 -0.33 15.88 0.12
C LEU A 32 0.02 15.14 1.38
N LEU A 33 0.23 15.87 2.46
CA LEU A 33 0.56 15.41 3.81
C LEU A 33 -0.55 15.78 4.78
N LEU A 34 -0.76 14.98 5.80
CA LEU A 34 -1.53 15.42 6.96
C LEU A 34 -0.75 16.52 7.71
N PRO A 35 -1.46 17.44 8.39
CA PRO A 35 -0.81 18.47 9.17
C PRO A 35 0.23 17.88 10.14
N SER A 36 1.39 18.51 10.22
CA SER A 36 2.52 18.11 11.08
C SER A 36 3.20 16.78 10.73
N GLU A 37 2.95 16.18 9.57
CA GLU A 37 3.73 15.04 9.11
C GLU A 37 5.11 15.50 8.59
N ASN A 38 6.14 14.75 8.96
CA ASN A 38 7.49 14.97 8.44
C ASN A 38 7.57 14.46 7.00
N HIS A 39 8.44 15.08 6.21
CA HIS A 39 8.72 14.69 4.84
C HIS A 39 10.20 14.84 4.53
N GLU A 40 10.61 14.22 3.46
CA GLU A 40 11.94 14.39 2.89
C GLU A 40 11.90 15.43 1.77
N ASP A 41 12.87 16.32 1.74
CA ASP A 41 12.95 17.38 0.74
C ASP A 41 13.62 16.90 -0.56
N PHE A 42 12.93 17.12 -1.68
CA PHE A 42 13.45 16.90 -3.03
C PHE A 42 13.27 18.19 -3.85
N GLY A 43 14.24 18.52 -4.68
CA GLY A 43 14.27 19.81 -5.38
C GLY A 43 13.13 20.12 -6.35
N ASN A 44 12.43 19.10 -6.86
CA ASN A 44 11.28 19.25 -7.75
C ASN A 44 9.94 18.88 -7.08
N VAL A 45 9.93 18.67 -5.75
CA VAL A 45 8.76 18.32 -4.96
C VAL A 45 8.31 19.50 -4.12
N THR A 46 7.01 19.77 -4.12
CA THR A 46 6.38 20.74 -3.22
C THR A 46 5.34 20.01 -2.37
N TYR A 47 5.40 20.18 -1.07
CA TYR A 47 4.45 19.57 -0.15
C TYR A 47 3.36 20.54 0.28
N TYR A 48 2.16 20.01 0.45
CA TYR A 48 0.95 20.73 0.86
C TYR A 48 0.32 19.98 2.04
N GLU A 49 -0.09 20.71 3.06
CA GLU A 49 -0.87 20.14 4.15
C GLU A 49 -2.35 20.07 3.77
N GLY A 50 -2.99 18.94 4.07
CA GLY A 50 -4.42 18.73 3.85
C GLY A 50 -4.85 17.30 4.15
N ASP A 51 -6.14 17.12 4.33
CA ASP A 51 -6.78 15.83 4.59
C ASP A 51 -7.74 15.48 3.44
N ILE A 52 -7.65 14.27 2.92
CA ILE A 52 -8.55 13.81 1.84
C ILE A 52 -10.01 13.70 2.30
N THR A 53 -10.28 13.65 3.59
CA THR A 53 -11.64 13.68 4.15
C THR A 53 -12.25 15.09 4.14
N ASP A 54 -11.39 16.12 4.05
CA ASP A 54 -11.79 17.53 3.90
C ASP A 54 -11.51 18.02 2.48
N LEU A 55 -12.58 18.19 1.71
CA LEU A 55 -12.49 18.60 0.30
C LEU A 55 -11.81 19.97 0.13
N GLU A 56 -12.07 20.92 1.05
CA GLU A 56 -11.56 22.29 0.96
C GLU A 56 -10.04 22.32 1.24
N SER A 57 -9.57 21.50 2.16
CA SER A 57 -8.14 21.43 2.50
C SER A 57 -7.26 20.98 1.32
N MET A 58 -7.83 20.24 0.37
CA MET A 58 -7.12 19.79 -0.84
C MET A 58 -7.01 20.85 -1.94
N ASP A 59 -7.71 21.98 -1.84
CA ASP A 59 -7.77 22.94 -2.94
C ASP A 59 -6.40 23.52 -3.31
N ALA A 60 -5.56 23.74 -2.30
CA ALA A 60 -4.22 24.31 -2.47
C ALA A 60 -3.31 23.45 -3.37
N ILE A 61 -3.31 22.12 -3.20
CA ILE A 61 -2.43 21.21 -3.96
C ILE A 61 -2.82 21.13 -5.43
N PHE A 62 -4.10 21.36 -5.78
CA PHE A 62 -4.59 21.38 -7.14
C PHE A 62 -4.52 22.77 -7.80
N SER A 63 -4.45 23.85 -7.01
CA SER A 63 -4.45 25.22 -7.50
C SER A 63 -3.22 25.53 -8.34
N GLY A 64 -3.38 26.45 -9.32
CA GLY A 64 -2.27 26.90 -10.19
C GLY A 64 -1.74 25.83 -11.16
N THR A 65 -2.51 24.78 -11.44
CA THR A 65 -2.15 23.72 -12.40
C THR A 65 -2.59 24.01 -13.84
N GLY A 66 -3.25 25.13 -14.08
CA GLY A 66 -3.76 25.49 -15.42
C GLY A 66 -2.66 25.49 -16.49
N GLY A 67 -2.94 24.85 -17.64
CA GLY A 67 -1.99 24.71 -18.74
C GLY A 67 -0.96 23.56 -18.60
N SER A 68 -1.04 22.79 -17.52
CA SER A 68 -0.22 21.60 -17.28
C SER A 68 -1.04 20.31 -17.41
N GLU A 69 -0.37 19.21 -17.70
CA GLU A 69 -0.97 17.87 -17.61
C GLU A 69 -0.88 17.36 -16.16
N VAL A 70 -2.01 17.27 -15.48
CA VAL A 70 -2.09 16.83 -14.09
C VAL A 70 -2.40 15.34 -14.03
N ILE A 71 -1.54 14.58 -13.38
CA ILE A 71 -1.74 13.15 -13.05
C ILE A 71 -1.84 13.03 -11.54
N VAL A 72 -2.92 12.45 -11.06
CA VAL A 72 -3.15 12.23 -9.63
C VAL A 72 -2.87 10.76 -9.29
N ILE A 73 -1.94 10.49 -8.37
CA ILE A 73 -1.71 9.16 -7.82
C ILE A 73 -2.23 9.15 -6.39
N HIS A 74 -3.35 8.45 -6.19
CA HIS A 74 -4.05 8.40 -4.92
C HIS A 74 -3.62 7.15 -4.14
N THR A 75 -2.66 7.35 -3.21
CA THR A 75 -2.16 6.29 -2.32
C THR A 75 -2.67 6.42 -0.89
N ALA A 76 -3.26 7.56 -0.52
CA ALA A 76 -3.79 7.77 0.82
C ALA A 76 -4.87 6.74 1.16
N GLY A 77 -4.79 6.16 2.35
CA GLY A 77 -5.73 5.19 2.85
C GLY A 77 -5.30 4.62 4.18
N LEU A 78 -6.25 4.17 4.97
CA LEU A 78 -6.02 3.44 6.20
C LEU A 78 -6.02 1.94 5.94
N VAL A 79 -5.01 1.25 6.48
CA VAL A 79 -4.93 -0.22 6.49
C VAL A 79 -5.37 -0.71 7.87
N SER A 80 -6.31 -1.64 7.92
CA SER A 80 -6.77 -2.27 9.16
C SER A 80 -6.79 -3.78 9.03
N ILE A 81 -6.37 -4.45 10.09
CA ILE A 81 -6.46 -5.90 10.26
C ILE A 81 -7.72 -6.32 11.03
N GLU A 82 -8.62 -5.38 11.31
CA GLU A 82 -9.88 -5.63 12.01
C GLU A 82 -11.00 -5.99 11.04
N ASP A 83 -11.90 -6.89 11.48
CA ASP A 83 -13.07 -7.31 10.68
C ASP A 83 -14.08 -6.18 10.46
N LYS A 84 -14.16 -5.26 11.43
CA LYS A 84 -15.19 -4.23 11.44
C LYS A 84 -14.78 -3.01 10.64
N ILE A 85 -15.73 -2.46 9.90
CA ILE A 85 -15.61 -1.13 9.31
C ILE A 85 -15.78 -0.10 10.43
N THR A 86 -14.73 0.64 10.74
CA THR A 86 -14.82 1.82 11.62
C THR A 86 -15.23 3.04 10.80
N LEU A 87 -15.75 4.07 11.48
CA LEU A 87 -16.09 5.33 10.81
C LEU A 87 -14.88 5.93 10.11
N ASP A 88 -13.73 5.99 10.78
CA ASP A 88 -12.50 6.54 10.22
C ASP A 88 -12.04 5.74 8.99
N LEU A 89 -12.11 4.40 9.05
CA LEU A 89 -11.72 3.54 7.94
C LEU A 89 -12.59 3.79 6.70
N TYR A 90 -13.90 3.94 6.91
CA TYR A 90 -14.84 4.24 5.83
C TYR A 90 -14.64 5.67 5.31
N ASP A 91 -14.49 6.62 6.20
CA ASP A 91 -14.36 8.04 5.84
C ASP A 91 -13.09 8.27 5.01
N VAL A 92 -11.94 7.79 5.47
CA VAL A 92 -10.68 7.93 4.74
C VAL A 92 -10.72 7.14 3.42
N ASN A 93 -11.05 5.83 3.46
CA ASN A 93 -10.90 4.99 2.27
C ASN A 93 -11.99 5.23 1.22
N VAL A 94 -13.20 5.54 1.64
CA VAL A 94 -14.34 5.69 0.71
C VAL A 94 -14.65 7.15 0.42
N ASN A 95 -14.92 7.96 1.46
CA ASN A 95 -15.28 9.35 1.26
C ASN A 95 -14.07 10.16 0.79
N GLY A 96 -12.88 9.92 1.36
CA GLY A 96 -11.63 10.52 0.91
C GLY A 96 -11.36 10.23 -0.58
N THR A 97 -11.53 8.98 -1.03
CA THR A 97 -11.39 8.64 -2.46
C THR A 97 -12.43 9.38 -3.32
N LYS A 98 -13.69 9.51 -2.87
CA LYS A 98 -14.73 10.29 -3.58
C LYS A 98 -14.37 11.77 -3.65
N ASN A 99 -13.77 12.31 -2.60
CA ASN A 99 -13.28 13.68 -2.59
C ASN A 99 -12.15 13.88 -3.61
N VAL A 100 -11.18 12.97 -3.66
CA VAL A 100 -10.10 13.01 -4.67
C VAL A 100 -10.67 12.91 -6.09
N ILE A 101 -11.65 12.05 -6.35
CA ILE A 101 -12.38 11.99 -7.64
C ILE A 101 -13.01 13.34 -7.96
N SER A 102 -13.64 13.99 -6.98
CA SER A 102 -14.28 15.31 -7.15
C SER A 102 -13.25 16.38 -7.50
N MET A 103 -12.07 16.37 -6.86
CA MET A 103 -10.96 17.27 -7.16
C MET A 103 -10.39 17.01 -8.56
N CYS A 104 -10.20 15.75 -8.96
CA CYS A 104 -9.78 15.42 -10.32
C CYS A 104 -10.71 16.02 -11.37
N ARG A 105 -12.03 15.97 -11.14
CA ARG A 105 -13.03 16.56 -12.04
C ARG A 105 -13.01 18.09 -12.01
N LYS A 106 -13.01 18.69 -10.81
CA LYS A 106 -12.99 20.15 -10.62
C LYS A 106 -11.82 20.79 -11.37
N TYR A 107 -10.61 20.20 -11.22
CA TYR A 107 -9.37 20.71 -11.80
C TYR A 107 -9.00 20.08 -13.15
N ARG A 108 -9.88 19.23 -13.72
CA ARG A 108 -9.69 18.59 -15.03
C ARG A 108 -8.36 17.83 -15.11
N ALA A 109 -8.06 17.04 -14.07
CA ALA A 109 -6.91 16.17 -14.10
C ALA A 109 -6.94 15.28 -15.35
N LYS A 110 -5.79 15.14 -16.01
CA LYS A 110 -5.65 14.31 -17.21
C LYS A 110 -5.95 12.84 -16.89
N ARG A 111 -5.48 12.38 -15.71
CA ARG A 111 -5.64 11.00 -15.26
C ARG A 111 -5.59 10.89 -13.75
N MET A 112 -6.32 9.93 -13.22
CA MET A 112 -6.22 9.45 -11.85
C MET A 112 -5.72 8.02 -11.81
N LEU A 113 -4.68 7.74 -11.03
CA LEU A 113 -4.33 6.39 -10.61
C LEU A 113 -4.82 6.18 -9.19
N TYR A 114 -5.59 5.13 -8.96
CA TYR A 114 -6.05 4.73 -7.64
C TYR A 114 -5.33 3.47 -7.17
N VAL A 115 -4.74 3.52 -5.98
CA VAL A 115 -4.12 2.36 -5.34
C VAL A 115 -5.16 1.66 -4.46
N SER A 116 -5.66 0.54 -4.95
CA SER A 116 -6.54 -0.37 -4.24
C SER A 116 -5.74 -1.45 -3.49
N SER A 117 -6.21 -2.67 -3.50
CA SER A 117 -5.54 -3.85 -2.91
C SER A 117 -6.06 -5.11 -3.58
N VAL A 118 -5.27 -6.17 -3.64
CA VAL A 118 -5.74 -7.50 -4.05
C VAL A 118 -6.86 -8.01 -3.16
N HIS A 119 -6.91 -7.60 -1.89
CA HIS A 119 -8.00 -7.95 -0.98
C HIS A 119 -9.37 -7.34 -1.36
N ALA A 120 -9.40 -6.35 -2.25
CA ALA A 120 -10.64 -5.76 -2.76
C ALA A 120 -11.31 -6.60 -3.84
N ILE A 121 -10.63 -7.63 -4.37
CA ILE A 121 -11.13 -8.52 -5.42
C ILE A 121 -11.72 -9.75 -4.75
N ALA A 122 -12.96 -10.12 -5.10
CA ALA A 122 -13.52 -11.42 -4.75
C ALA A 122 -13.10 -12.48 -5.77
N GLU A 123 -13.12 -13.74 -5.37
CA GLU A 123 -12.98 -14.86 -6.32
C GLU A 123 -14.03 -14.75 -7.43
N GLY A 124 -13.57 -14.74 -8.68
CA GLY A 124 -14.44 -14.65 -9.84
C GLY A 124 -14.16 -13.40 -10.67
N ASP A 125 -14.99 -12.40 -10.66
CA ASP A 125 -14.82 -11.19 -11.47
C ASP A 125 -15.23 -9.93 -10.73
N GLY A 126 -14.28 -9.00 -10.60
CA GLY A 126 -14.53 -7.61 -10.20
C GLY A 126 -14.62 -7.36 -8.69
N PHE A 127 -15.01 -6.13 -8.34
CA PHE A 127 -15.15 -5.67 -6.96
C PHE A 127 -16.53 -6.05 -6.40
N SER A 128 -16.68 -7.28 -5.94
CA SER A 128 -17.94 -7.73 -5.33
C SER A 128 -17.91 -7.46 -3.83
N ILE A 129 -18.53 -6.33 -3.43
CA ILE A 129 -18.57 -5.83 -2.05
C ILE A 129 -19.12 -6.90 -1.08
N ASP A 130 -20.09 -7.69 -1.51
CA ASP A 130 -20.73 -8.72 -0.69
C ASP A 130 -19.88 -9.99 -0.52
N ARG A 131 -18.82 -10.16 -1.28
CA ARG A 131 -17.98 -11.36 -1.28
C ARG A 131 -16.62 -11.15 -0.62
N VAL A 132 -16.15 -9.91 -0.48
CA VAL A 132 -14.90 -9.62 0.20
C VAL A 132 -15.09 -9.65 1.71
N LYS A 133 -14.08 -10.16 2.43
CA LYS A 133 -14.13 -10.30 3.89
C LYS A 133 -13.23 -9.27 4.56
N GLY A 134 -13.75 -8.69 5.65
CA GLY A 134 -13.03 -7.72 6.47
C GLY A 134 -13.27 -6.27 6.09
N GLY A 135 -13.20 -5.39 7.08
CA GLY A 135 -13.53 -3.97 6.93
C GLY A 135 -12.65 -3.25 5.91
N TYR A 136 -11.34 -3.53 5.93
CA TYR A 136 -10.39 -2.94 4.98
C TYR A 136 -10.71 -3.33 3.54
N ALA A 137 -10.85 -4.63 3.27
CA ALA A 137 -11.15 -5.16 1.94
C ALA A 137 -12.45 -4.57 1.39
N THR A 138 -13.50 -4.54 2.22
CA THR A 138 -14.80 -3.95 1.85
C THR A 138 -14.68 -2.47 1.50
N THR A 139 -13.98 -1.67 2.31
CA THR A 139 -13.80 -0.23 2.01
C THR A 139 -12.99 0.01 0.74
N LYS A 140 -11.97 -0.81 0.46
CA LYS A 140 -11.19 -0.74 -0.78
C LYS A 140 -12.02 -1.17 -2.00
N ALA A 141 -12.89 -2.17 -1.87
CA ALA A 141 -13.83 -2.59 -2.92
C ALA A 141 -14.84 -1.48 -3.25
N VAL A 142 -15.46 -0.87 -2.22
CA VAL A 142 -16.40 0.25 -2.39
C VAL A 142 -15.73 1.45 -3.06
N ALA A 143 -14.51 1.79 -2.65
CA ALA A 143 -13.75 2.88 -3.25
C ALA A 143 -13.35 2.58 -4.70
N SER A 144 -12.94 1.34 -5.01
CA SER A 144 -12.65 0.90 -6.37
C SER A 144 -13.87 1.01 -7.28
N GLN A 145 -15.04 0.58 -6.79
CA GLN A 145 -16.29 0.75 -7.53
C GLN A 145 -16.61 2.22 -7.79
N ALA A 146 -16.39 3.11 -6.81
CA ALA A 146 -16.60 4.55 -6.99
C ALA A 146 -15.68 5.14 -8.06
N VAL A 147 -14.44 4.64 -8.19
CA VAL A 147 -13.52 5.02 -9.28
C VAL A 147 -14.05 4.53 -10.63
N LEU A 148 -14.50 3.28 -10.75
CA LEU A 148 -15.09 2.75 -11.98
C LEU A 148 -16.37 3.50 -12.38
N ASP A 149 -17.20 3.86 -11.42
CA ASP A 149 -18.39 4.70 -11.64
C ASP A 149 -17.99 6.11 -12.13
N ALA A 150 -16.84 6.60 -11.69
CA ALA A 150 -16.31 7.87 -12.18
C ALA A 150 -15.78 7.74 -13.61
N VAL A 151 -15.16 6.61 -13.95
CA VAL A 151 -14.73 6.31 -15.33
C VAL A 151 -15.93 6.28 -16.28
N SER A 152 -17.02 5.61 -15.91
CA SER A 152 -18.25 5.57 -16.73
C SER A 152 -18.85 6.95 -16.99
N LYS A 153 -18.49 7.94 -16.16
CA LYS A 153 -18.90 9.35 -16.25
C LYS A 153 -17.80 10.26 -16.81
N GLY A 154 -16.81 9.69 -17.51
CA GLY A 154 -15.81 10.39 -18.29
C GLY A 154 -14.51 10.76 -17.58
N LEU A 155 -14.26 10.28 -16.36
CA LEU A 155 -12.92 10.42 -15.73
C LEU A 155 -11.97 9.40 -16.37
N ASP A 156 -10.77 9.81 -16.78
CA ASP A 156 -9.70 8.87 -17.10
C ASP A 156 -9.07 8.40 -15.79
N ALA A 157 -9.28 7.12 -15.45
CA ALA A 157 -8.70 6.53 -14.25
C ALA A 157 -8.27 5.08 -14.46
N VAL A 158 -7.21 4.71 -13.73
CA VAL A 158 -6.64 3.36 -13.71
C VAL A 158 -6.55 2.91 -12.25
N ILE A 159 -6.78 1.62 -12.00
CA ILE A 159 -6.70 1.04 -10.66
C ILE A 159 -5.51 0.08 -10.63
N VAL A 160 -4.68 0.17 -9.61
CA VAL A 160 -3.66 -0.84 -9.30
C VAL A 160 -4.00 -1.56 -7.99
N LEU A 161 -3.70 -2.85 -7.95
CA LEU A 161 -4.01 -3.74 -6.83
C LEU A 161 -2.72 -4.40 -6.36
N PRO A 162 -1.98 -3.76 -5.46
CA PRO A 162 -0.81 -4.38 -4.86
C PRO A 162 -1.20 -5.55 -3.96
N SER A 163 -0.33 -6.58 -3.93
CA SER A 163 -0.33 -7.61 -2.89
C SER A 163 0.34 -7.09 -1.60
N GLY A 164 0.82 -7.95 -0.73
CA GLY A 164 1.48 -7.57 0.52
C GLY A 164 2.78 -6.80 0.25
N ILE A 165 2.80 -5.51 0.52
CA ILE A 165 3.97 -4.66 0.26
C ILE A 165 5.03 -4.84 1.34
N ILE A 166 6.26 -5.13 0.93
CA ILE A 166 7.47 -5.14 1.75
C ILE A 166 8.52 -4.23 1.09
N GLY A 167 9.60 -3.90 1.76
CA GLY A 167 10.66 -3.08 1.15
C GLY A 167 11.21 -2.02 2.08
N PRO A 168 12.26 -1.31 1.66
CA PRO A 168 12.83 -0.19 2.38
C PRO A 168 11.90 1.04 2.41
N PHE A 169 12.30 2.09 3.12
CA PHE A 169 11.62 3.39 3.21
C PHE A 169 10.29 3.38 3.97
N ASP A 170 10.00 2.34 4.77
CA ASP A 170 8.83 2.35 5.65
C ASP A 170 9.02 3.33 6.82
N ASN A 171 8.02 4.18 7.04
CA ASN A 171 7.97 5.11 8.16
C ASN A 171 7.42 4.49 9.47
N GLY A 172 7.44 3.18 9.58
CA GLY A 172 6.98 2.43 10.76
C GLY A 172 5.49 2.05 10.74
N ARG A 173 4.79 2.26 9.64
CA ARG A 173 3.35 1.98 9.50
C ARG A 173 3.03 0.67 8.79
N ASN A 174 3.96 0.09 8.03
CA ASN A 174 3.74 -1.14 7.28
C ASN A 174 3.88 -2.38 8.18
N HIS A 175 2.80 -3.16 8.31
CA HIS A 175 2.75 -4.33 9.19
C HIS A 175 3.76 -5.41 8.85
N LEU A 176 4.03 -5.65 7.56
CA LEU A 176 4.96 -6.70 7.11
C LEU A 176 6.40 -6.28 7.38
N VAL A 177 6.74 -5.02 7.14
CA VAL A 177 8.06 -4.46 7.50
C VAL A 177 8.25 -4.48 9.02
N GLN A 178 7.20 -4.14 9.78
CA GLN A 178 7.23 -4.20 11.25
C GLN A 178 7.36 -5.64 11.78
N LEU A 179 6.85 -6.65 11.08
CA LEU A 179 7.08 -8.06 11.42
C LEU A 179 8.57 -8.39 11.33
N VAL A 180 9.22 -8.05 10.21
CA VAL A 180 10.68 -8.25 10.01
C VAL A 180 11.47 -7.47 11.06
N LYS A 181 11.12 -6.21 11.32
CA LYS A 181 11.78 -5.39 12.35
C LYS A 181 11.70 -6.02 13.73
N ARG A 182 10.53 -6.49 14.16
CA ARG A 182 10.36 -7.18 15.45
C ARG A 182 11.19 -8.46 15.55
N PHE A 183 11.33 -9.18 14.43
CA PHE A 183 12.20 -10.34 14.36
C PHE A 183 13.66 -9.95 14.59
N LEU A 184 14.17 -8.96 13.88
CA LEU A 184 15.55 -8.46 14.04
C LEU A 184 15.84 -7.95 15.45
N GLU A 185 14.86 -7.30 16.08
CA GLU A 185 14.92 -6.82 17.47
C GLU A 185 14.74 -7.95 18.52
N LYS A 186 14.57 -9.21 18.08
CA LYS A 186 14.30 -10.38 18.95
C LYS A 186 13.04 -10.24 19.83
N LYS A 187 12.07 -9.44 19.32
CA LYS A 187 10.76 -9.20 19.97
C LYS A 187 9.65 -10.09 19.41
N LEU A 188 9.98 -11.06 18.59
CA LEU A 188 9.05 -12.03 18.02
C LEU A 188 9.25 -13.38 18.71
N PRO A 189 8.45 -13.72 19.73
CA PRO A 189 8.66 -14.92 20.54
C PRO A 189 8.30 -16.20 19.79
N VAL A 190 7.32 -16.13 18.90
CA VAL A 190 6.81 -17.24 18.09
C VAL A 190 6.36 -16.74 16.74
N ILE A 191 6.37 -17.62 15.75
CA ILE A 191 5.80 -17.39 14.42
C ILE A 191 4.70 -18.41 14.15
N THR A 192 3.80 -18.09 13.21
CA THR A 192 2.70 -18.97 12.83
C THR A 192 2.84 -19.43 11.39
N THR A 193 2.21 -20.55 11.05
CA THR A 193 2.04 -21.01 9.67
C THR A 193 1.09 -20.08 8.91
N GLY A 194 1.10 -20.17 7.58
CA GLY A 194 0.38 -19.29 6.67
C GLY A 194 1.33 -18.32 5.97
N GLY A 195 0.85 -17.55 5.01
CA GLY A 195 1.70 -16.70 4.21
C GLY A 195 0.97 -15.57 3.50
N TYR A 196 1.72 -14.82 2.72
CA TYR A 196 1.24 -13.72 1.90
C TYR A 196 1.90 -13.77 0.52
N ASP A 197 1.17 -13.33 -0.49
CA ASP A 197 1.80 -12.88 -1.72
C ASP A 197 2.47 -11.54 -1.43
N LEU A 198 3.80 -11.47 -1.57
CA LEU A 198 4.61 -10.29 -1.24
C LEU A 198 5.16 -9.64 -2.50
N VAL A 199 5.32 -8.33 -2.44
CA VAL A 199 5.91 -7.51 -3.51
C VAL A 199 6.73 -6.37 -2.92
N ASP A 200 7.83 -6.00 -3.59
CA ASP A 200 8.65 -4.86 -3.18
C ASP A 200 7.94 -3.52 -3.44
N VAL A 201 8.01 -2.61 -2.48
CA VAL A 201 7.43 -1.26 -2.58
C VAL A 201 7.94 -0.49 -3.79
N ARG A 202 9.20 -0.69 -4.18
CA ARG A 202 9.83 -0.04 -5.34
C ARG A 202 9.24 -0.53 -6.65
N ASP A 203 8.92 -1.82 -6.75
CA ASP A 203 8.28 -2.38 -7.92
C ASP A 203 6.82 -1.95 -8.02
N VAL A 204 6.12 -1.87 -6.87
CA VAL A 204 4.78 -1.27 -6.83
C VAL A 204 4.83 0.19 -7.27
N ALA A 205 5.82 0.97 -6.80
CA ALA A 205 5.97 2.38 -7.19
C ALA A 205 6.22 2.53 -8.69
N LYS A 206 7.14 1.74 -9.26
CA LYS A 206 7.38 1.70 -10.72
C LYS A 206 6.13 1.27 -11.48
N GLY A 207 5.41 0.26 -10.98
CA GLY A 207 4.15 -0.21 -11.53
C GLY A 207 3.06 0.87 -11.52
N CYS A 208 2.95 1.64 -10.44
CA CYS A 208 2.04 2.78 -10.34
C CYS A 208 2.38 3.87 -11.37
N ILE A 209 3.66 4.24 -11.50
CA ILE A 209 4.11 5.25 -12.47
C ILE A 209 3.82 4.75 -13.90
N ALA A 210 4.13 3.50 -14.21
CA ALA A 210 3.86 2.89 -15.50
C ALA A 210 2.35 2.82 -15.80
N ALA A 211 1.50 2.50 -14.82
CA ALA A 211 0.06 2.47 -14.98
C ALA A 211 -0.53 3.88 -15.15
N ALA A 212 0.02 4.88 -14.47
CA ALA A 212 -0.36 6.28 -14.64
C ALA A 212 -0.02 6.81 -16.04
N ASP A 213 1.08 6.35 -16.64
CA ASP A 213 1.52 6.75 -17.97
C ASP A 213 0.75 6.02 -19.09
N ARG A 214 0.72 4.69 -19.07
CA ARG A 214 0.27 3.84 -20.20
C ARG A 214 -0.84 2.85 -19.85
N GLY A 215 -1.35 2.82 -18.62
CA GLY A 215 -2.50 2.01 -18.25
C GLY A 215 -3.74 2.39 -19.07
N ARG A 216 -4.55 1.41 -19.42
CA ARG A 216 -5.80 1.66 -20.16
C ARG A 216 -6.88 2.19 -19.21
N ASN A 217 -7.63 3.19 -19.66
CA ASN A 217 -8.72 3.78 -18.88
C ASN A 217 -9.74 2.72 -18.42
N GLY A 218 -10.08 2.74 -17.14
CA GLY A 218 -11.04 1.81 -16.52
C GLY A 218 -10.45 0.43 -16.18
N GLU A 219 -9.18 0.17 -16.51
CA GLU A 219 -8.56 -1.12 -16.27
C GLU A 219 -7.94 -1.24 -14.87
N CYS A 220 -7.87 -2.49 -14.41
CA CYS A 220 -7.25 -2.87 -13.15
C CYS A 220 -5.99 -3.69 -13.41
N TYR A 221 -4.91 -3.41 -12.68
CA TYR A 221 -3.64 -4.11 -12.78
C TYR A 221 -3.21 -4.62 -11.42
N ILE A 222 -3.04 -5.93 -11.30
CA ILE A 222 -2.48 -6.57 -10.10
C ILE A 222 -0.96 -6.36 -10.13
N LEU A 223 -0.42 -5.86 -9.02
CA LEU A 223 1.01 -5.69 -8.79
C LEU A 223 1.41 -6.62 -7.65
N SER A 224 1.60 -7.89 -8.01
CA SER A 224 2.02 -8.98 -7.12
C SER A 224 3.40 -9.50 -7.51
N ASN A 225 3.96 -10.41 -6.71
CA ASN A 225 5.20 -11.08 -7.06
C ASN A 225 5.15 -12.56 -6.64
N GLN A 226 5.43 -12.87 -5.38
CA GLN A 226 5.60 -14.25 -4.94
C GLN A 226 4.90 -14.51 -3.61
N TYR A 227 4.20 -15.64 -3.54
CA TYR A 227 3.70 -16.15 -2.26
C TYR A 227 4.86 -16.72 -1.44
N ILE A 228 4.96 -16.29 -0.18
CA ILE A 228 5.92 -16.78 0.79
C ILE A 228 5.23 -17.03 2.13
N THR A 229 5.56 -18.13 2.80
CA THR A 229 5.03 -18.39 4.14
C THR A 229 5.74 -17.53 5.19
N ILE A 230 5.08 -17.25 6.30
CA ILE A 230 5.71 -16.54 7.42
C ILE A 230 6.93 -17.27 7.96
N PRO A 231 6.91 -18.61 8.13
CA PRO A 231 8.13 -19.35 8.47
C PRO A 231 9.27 -19.12 7.49
N ASP A 232 9.01 -19.28 6.18
CA ASP A 232 10.06 -19.09 5.15
C ASP A 232 10.60 -17.66 5.13
N LEU A 233 9.70 -16.66 5.27
CA LEU A 233 10.08 -15.25 5.36
C LEU A 233 11.02 -14.98 6.55
N ILE A 234 10.71 -15.55 7.72
CA ILE A 234 11.51 -15.35 8.93
C ILE A 234 12.80 -16.19 8.89
N GLU A 235 12.77 -17.39 8.29
CA GLU A 235 13.95 -18.21 8.05
C GLU A 235 14.94 -17.50 7.14
N LEU A 236 14.46 -16.98 6.01
CA LEU A 236 15.24 -16.19 5.07
C LEU A 236 15.78 -14.90 5.73
N SER A 237 14.97 -14.24 6.56
CA SER A 237 15.44 -13.08 7.35
C SER A 237 16.55 -13.45 8.33
N GLY A 238 16.48 -14.65 8.91
CA GLY A 238 17.50 -15.21 9.80
C GLY A 238 18.81 -15.49 9.07
N GLU A 239 18.74 -16.07 7.88
CA GLU A 239 19.91 -16.31 7.02
C GLU A 239 20.62 -15.00 6.65
N LEU A 240 19.82 -13.96 6.28
CA LEU A 240 20.36 -12.69 5.84
C LEU A 240 20.94 -11.84 6.98
N SER A 241 20.36 -11.93 8.19
CA SER A 241 20.74 -11.07 9.32
C SER A 241 21.60 -11.75 10.38
N GLY A 242 21.71 -13.09 10.34
CA GLY A 242 22.33 -13.88 11.41
C GLY A 242 21.46 -13.96 12.69
N THR A 243 20.21 -13.50 12.66
CA THR A 243 19.31 -13.54 13.81
C THR A 243 18.70 -14.93 13.97
N ARG A 244 18.65 -15.43 15.21
CA ARG A 244 18.09 -16.77 15.49
C ARG A 244 16.58 -16.80 15.23
N VAL A 245 16.15 -17.76 14.44
CA VAL A 245 14.73 -18.01 14.11
C VAL A 245 13.98 -18.54 15.35
N PRO A 246 12.81 -17.95 15.69
CA PRO A 246 11.97 -18.43 16.80
C PRO A 246 11.23 -19.72 16.41
N CYS A 247 10.65 -20.40 17.42
CA CYS A 247 9.85 -21.59 17.17
C CYS A 247 8.56 -21.25 16.39
N SER A 248 8.22 -22.10 15.42
CA SER A 248 6.94 -22.02 14.71
C SER A 248 5.85 -22.77 15.48
N ILE A 249 4.67 -22.17 15.63
CA ILE A 249 3.48 -22.76 16.23
C ILE A 249 2.38 -22.84 15.18
N SER A 250 1.70 -23.99 15.10
CA SER A 250 0.59 -24.17 14.17
C SER A 250 -0.51 -23.12 14.39
N LEU A 251 -1.03 -22.62 13.28
CA LEU A 251 -2.11 -21.64 13.24
C LEU A 251 -3.35 -22.07 14.06
N SER A 252 -3.65 -23.36 14.09
CA SER A 252 -4.77 -23.92 14.86
C SER A 252 -4.65 -23.64 16.36
N TYR A 253 -3.45 -23.74 16.93
CA TYR A 253 -3.22 -23.41 18.33
C TYR A 253 -3.38 -21.91 18.60
N ILE A 254 -2.82 -21.06 17.71
CA ILE A 254 -2.92 -19.61 17.86
C ILE A 254 -4.38 -19.16 17.75
N LYS A 255 -5.18 -19.75 16.85
CA LYS A 255 -6.62 -19.48 16.74
C LYS A 255 -7.38 -19.77 18.03
N ALA A 256 -7.07 -20.88 18.70
CA ALA A 256 -7.72 -21.22 19.95
C ALA A 256 -7.46 -20.17 21.05
N PHE A 257 -6.30 -19.52 21.04
CA PHE A 257 -5.92 -18.48 22.00
C PHE A 257 -6.12 -17.04 21.50
N ALA A 258 -6.54 -16.82 20.25
CA ALA A 258 -6.76 -15.48 19.69
C ALA A 258 -7.65 -14.58 20.57
N PRO A 259 -8.77 -15.06 21.17
CA PRO A 259 -9.59 -14.23 22.06
C PRO A 259 -8.82 -13.70 23.28
N LEU A 260 -7.89 -14.48 23.80
CA LEU A 260 -7.04 -14.09 24.93
C LEU A 260 -6.03 -13.00 24.52
N PHE A 261 -5.41 -13.13 23.34
CA PHE A 261 -4.50 -12.11 22.80
C PHE A 261 -5.22 -10.79 22.50
N GLU A 262 -6.43 -10.84 21.93
CA GLU A 262 -7.26 -9.66 21.72
C GLU A 262 -7.66 -8.98 23.04
N TRP A 263 -7.98 -9.76 24.07
CA TRP A 263 -8.32 -9.26 25.40
C TRP A 263 -7.10 -8.59 26.07
N ILE A 264 -5.92 -9.23 26.01
CA ILE A 264 -4.66 -8.65 26.52
C ILE A 264 -4.34 -7.36 25.78
N GLY A 265 -4.45 -7.35 24.45
CA GLY A 265 -4.20 -6.16 23.63
C GLY A 265 -5.10 -4.98 24.02
N ARG A 266 -6.37 -5.25 24.35
CA ARG A 266 -7.30 -4.20 24.85
C ARG A 266 -6.88 -3.63 26.19
N ILE A 267 -6.42 -4.47 27.12
CA ILE A 267 -6.00 -4.03 28.46
C ILE A 267 -4.67 -3.27 28.39
N THR A 268 -3.74 -3.72 27.57
CA THR A 268 -2.40 -3.13 27.47
C THR A 268 -2.34 -1.97 26.48
N HIS A 269 -3.46 -1.62 25.81
CA HIS A 269 -3.53 -0.66 24.72
C HIS A 269 -2.49 -0.91 23.60
N THR A 270 -2.08 -2.17 23.43
CA THR A 270 -1.17 -2.60 22.37
C THR A 270 -1.95 -3.28 21.24
N ARG A 271 -1.54 -3.05 20.00
CA ARG A 271 -2.12 -3.77 18.85
C ARG A 271 -1.75 -5.25 18.97
N PRO A 272 -2.74 -6.18 19.02
CA PRO A 272 -2.45 -7.60 19.07
C PRO A 272 -1.71 -8.03 17.80
N LEU A 273 -0.73 -8.92 17.96
CA LEU A 273 0.02 -9.50 16.84
C LEU A 273 -0.87 -10.38 15.93
N PHE A 274 -1.88 -11.00 16.54
CA PHE A 274 -2.79 -11.93 15.88
C PHE A 274 -4.22 -11.56 16.23
N THR A 275 -5.04 -11.29 15.21
CA THR A 275 -6.50 -11.17 15.31
C THR A 275 -7.12 -12.37 14.58
N ARG A 276 -8.37 -12.69 14.86
CA ARG A 276 -9.08 -13.76 14.14
C ARG A 276 -9.07 -13.51 12.63
N HIS A 277 -9.23 -12.27 12.23
CA HIS A 277 -9.20 -11.89 10.82
C HIS A 277 -7.81 -12.05 10.19
N SER A 278 -6.75 -11.54 10.82
CA SER A 278 -5.39 -11.73 10.29
C SER A 278 -5.00 -13.20 10.18
N LEU A 279 -5.51 -14.04 11.09
CA LEU A 279 -5.30 -15.48 11.04
C LEU A 279 -6.11 -16.17 9.92
N SER A 280 -7.30 -15.68 9.57
CA SER A 280 -8.05 -16.23 8.43
C SER A 280 -7.43 -15.86 7.09
N VAL A 281 -6.89 -14.65 6.96
CA VAL A 281 -6.15 -14.23 5.75
C VAL A 281 -4.89 -15.08 5.55
N LEU A 282 -4.20 -15.44 6.62
CA LEU A 282 -3.01 -16.32 6.56
C LEU A 282 -3.31 -17.74 6.10
N GLU A 283 -4.57 -18.22 6.22
CA GLU A 283 -4.96 -19.54 5.73
C GLU A 283 -5.27 -19.59 4.23
N GLU A 284 -5.58 -18.44 3.66
CA GLU A 284 -5.90 -18.33 2.25
C GLU A 284 -4.57 -18.36 1.46
N ASP A 285 -4.18 -19.53 0.92
CA ASP A 285 -3.02 -19.68 0.00
C ASP A 285 -3.38 -19.06 -1.36
N ILE A 286 -3.67 -17.75 -1.37
CA ILE A 286 -4.05 -17.04 -2.57
C ILE A 286 -2.79 -16.49 -3.25
N ARG A 287 -2.62 -16.87 -4.51
CA ARG A 287 -1.56 -16.38 -5.39
C ARG A 287 -2.18 -15.50 -6.46
N PHE A 288 -1.59 -14.34 -6.66
CA PHE A 288 -2.08 -13.38 -7.62
C PHE A 288 -1.20 -13.35 -8.87
N SER A 289 -1.82 -13.28 -10.05
CA SER A 289 -1.08 -13.17 -11.32
C SER A 289 -0.91 -11.71 -11.71
N HIS A 290 0.34 -11.32 -11.95
CA HIS A 290 0.69 -10.00 -12.49
C HIS A 290 0.89 -10.00 -14.03
N GLU A 291 0.54 -11.09 -14.73
CA GLU A 291 0.78 -11.23 -16.18
C GLU A 291 0.23 -10.07 -17.02
N LYS A 292 -0.95 -9.55 -16.65
CA LYS A 292 -1.53 -8.39 -17.33
C LYS A 292 -0.65 -7.14 -17.15
N ALA A 293 -0.18 -6.89 -15.94
CA ALA A 293 0.72 -5.77 -15.66
C ALA A 293 2.06 -5.95 -16.40
N THR A 294 2.61 -7.15 -16.44
CA THR A 294 3.82 -7.45 -17.21
C THR A 294 3.63 -7.15 -18.70
N ARG A 295 2.56 -7.66 -19.30
CA ARG A 295 2.31 -7.51 -20.74
C ARG A 295 2.01 -6.06 -21.13
N GLU A 296 1.22 -5.33 -20.34
CA GLU A 296 0.68 -4.02 -20.71
C GLU A 296 1.49 -2.85 -20.13
N LEU A 297 2.14 -3.05 -19.00
CA LEU A 297 2.90 -2.01 -18.30
C LEU A 297 4.41 -2.25 -18.29
N GLY A 298 4.88 -3.44 -18.75
CA GLY A 298 6.27 -3.84 -18.61
C GLY A 298 6.67 -4.07 -17.16
N TYR A 299 5.70 -4.45 -16.30
CA TYR A 299 5.95 -4.74 -14.90
C TYR A 299 6.82 -5.98 -14.74
N CYS A 300 7.93 -5.86 -13.99
CA CYS A 300 8.88 -6.93 -13.75
C CYS A 300 9.39 -6.80 -12.31
N PRO A 301 8.76 -7.51 -11.35
CA PRO A 301 9.16 -7.43 -9.95
C PRO A 301 10.50 -8.12 -9.71
N MET A 302 11.27 -7.61 -8.75
CA MET A 302 12.54 -8.18 -8.31
C MET A 302 12.36 -9.46 -7.51
N ASP A 303 13.44 -10.21 -7.33
CA ASP A 303 13.45 -11.38 -6.44
C ASP A 303 13.13 -10.95 -5.00
N ILE A 304 12.25 -11.70 -4.33
CA ILE A 304 11.81 -11.38 -2.97
C ILE A 304 12.95 -11.47 -1.95
N LYS A 305 13.97 -12.27 -2.21
CA LYS A 305 15.16 -12.37 -1.37
C LYS A 305 15.99 -11.09 -1.41
N ASP A 306 16.10 -10.47 -2.58
CA ASP A 306 16.80 -9.19 -2.74
C ASP A 306 16.00 -8.06 -2.09
N SER A 307 14.67 -8.04 -2.27
CA SER A 307 13.78 -7.12 -1.57
C SER A 307 13.90 -7.23 -0.05
N LEU A 308 13.95 -8.45 0.47
CA LEU A 308 14.08 -8.69 1.91
C LEU A 308 15.47 -8.29 2.43
N ARG A 309 16.53 -8.53 1.66
CA ARG A 309 17.89 -8.08 2.01
C ARG A 309 17.92 -6.56 2.16
N ASP A 310 17.44 -5.85 1.16
CA ASP A 310 17.42 -4.39 1.17
C ASP A 310 16.53 -3.84 2.31
N THR A 311 15.42 -4.53 2.61
CA THR A 311 14.57 -4.18 3.75
C THR A 311 15.32 -4.33 5.08
N ILE A 312 16.06 -5.43 5.26
CA ILE A 312 16.85 -5.70 6.46
C ILE A 312 17.98 -4.68 6.59
N ASP A 313 18.71 -4.42 5.50
CA ASP A 313 19.81 -3.45 5.48
C ASP A 313 19.30 -2.04 5.81
N TYR A 314 18.15 -1.66 5.25
CA TYR A 314 17.50 -0.40 5.60
C TYR A 314 17.10 -0.33 7.09
N LEU A 315 16.55 -1.40 7.65
CA LEU A 315 16.13 -1.44 9.05
C LEU A 315 17.30 -1.42 10.03
N LEU A 316 18.45 -1.96 9.65
CA LEU A 316 19.64 -2.04 10.49
C LEU A 316 20.55 -0.80 10.37
N TYR A 317 20.69 -0.28 9.16
CA TYR A 317 21.73 0.72 8.83
C TYR A 317 21.17 2.02 8.24
N GLY A 318 19.85 2.08 8.01
CA GLY A 318 19.20 3.23 7.40
C GLY A 318 19.42 3.34 5.89
N GLU A 319 19.06 4.47 5.33
CA GLU A 319 19.09 4.72 3.88
C GLU A 319 20.52 4.67 3.28
N ALA A 320 21.54 4.98 4.07
CA ALA A 320 22.94 4.92 3.62
C ALA A 320 23.40 3.53 3.16
N ALA A 321 22.69 2.46 3.57
CA ALA A 321 22.97 1.09 3.12
C ALA A 321 22.48 0.80 1.69
N LEU A 322 21.66 1.69 1.12
CA LEU A 322 20.99 1.51 -0.18
C LEU A 322 21.56 2.44 -1.27
N ILE A 323 22.84 2.78 -1.19
CA ILE A 323 23.50 3.82 -2.01
C ILE A 323 23.46 3.55 -3.52
N ASP A 324 23.19 2.32 -3.95
CA ASP A 324 23.16 1.91 -5.37
C ASP A 324 21.73 1.71 -5.94
N LEU A 325 20.69 2.21 -5.27
CA LEU A 325 19.28 2.01 -5.66
C LEU A 325 18.60 3.25 -6.21
#